data_d38cc23efb8540b9e8d9f45a66f9b380
#
_entry.id   d38cc23efb8540b9e8d9f45a66f9b380
#
_cell.length_a   1.000
_cell.length_b   1.000
_cell.length_c   1.000
_cell.angle_alpha   90.00
_cell.angle_beta   90.00
_cell.angle_gamma   90.00
#
_symmetry.space_group_name_H-M   'P 1'
#
loop_
_entity.id
_entity.type
_entity.pdbx_description
1 polymer ?
#
loop_
_entity_poly.entity_id
_entity_poly.type
_entity_poly.pdbx_seq_one_letter_code
_entity_poly.pdbx_strand_id
1 'polypeptide(L)'
;MTDTVCVVGLGYVGLPLAIEFDRAGKSVIGYDVDPDKVSTLSAGTDPTGDVTDEGVAASDVLFTTDATHISDADFVIVTVPTPVDSMENPDLQFVESAAETIGQHVSLGTTVVLESTVYPGATESVLVPALESESGFAVGEDIFVGYSPERASPGDTGRSVKDVVKVVGANSEAVRERLADLYGSIVDAGIHRAPDIETAEASKVIENVQRDMNIALVNELAIACDHMGLTTKDVLEAAGTKWNFHDGYSPGFVGGHCIPVDPFYLTYRSKREGFSPKLVLQAREINEYVPVHAARKAVKTINESGRVLQDTRLLVLGLAYKPGVGDIRSSDVSTMIEKLDEFHVDCVGYDPHADPDESREVFDIEVVESVNFEAYDGVVVATGHEEFTDYDLDEMAAALGSDPVMIDVADAFDADEAGERGFHYAQL
;
A
#
# COMPACT_ATOMS: atom_id res chain seq x y z
N MET A 1 -2.31 3.15 37.48
CA MET A 1 -2.60 1.89 36.80
C MET A 1 -2.10 2.09 35.38
N THR A 2 -1.51 1.11 34.78
CA THR A 2 -1.14 1.15 33.34
C THR A 2 -2.44 0.97 32.54
N ASP A 3 -2.67 1.82 31.49
CA ASP A 3 -3.83 1.65 30.63
C ASP A 3 -3.77 0.29 29.93
N THR A 4 -4.94 -0.33 29.74
CA THR A 4 -5.11 -1.54 28.93
C THR A 4 -5.58 -1.15 27.53
N VAL A 5 -4.88 -1.62 26.51
CA VAL A 5 -5.17 -1.36 25.09
C VAL A 5 -5.62 -2.65 24.43
N CYS A 6 -6.78 -2.65 23.80
CA CYS A 6 -7.23 -3.73 22.93
C CYS A 6 -7.10 -3.30 21.46
N VAL A 7 -6.32 -4.03 20.67
CA VAL A 7 -6.22 -3.81 19.21
C VAL A 7 -7.09 -4.83 18.50
N VAL A 8 -8.06 -4.35 17.71
CA VAL A 8 -9.05 -5.14 16.97
C VAL A 8 -8.64 -5.19 15.48
N GLY A 9 -8.27 -6.37 15.03
CA GLY A 9 -7.67 -6.62 13.73
C GLY A 9 -6.13 -6.64 13.80
N LEU A 10 -5.53 -7.81 13.61
CA LEU A 10 -4.08 -8.05 13.73
C LEU A 10 -3.45 -8.25 12.34
N GLY A 11 -3.70 -7.31 11.45
CA GLY A 11 -3.06 -7.21 10.14
C GLY A 11 -1.80 -6.34 10.17
N TYR A 12 -1.38 -5.87 8.99
CA TYR A 12 -0.20 -5.03 8.74
C TYR A 12 -0.14 -3.71 9.55
N VAL A 13 -1.27 -3.24 10.07
CA VAL A 13 -1.35 -2.06 10.95
C VAL A 13 -1.46 -2.47 12.41
N GLY A 14 -2.38 -3.39 12.71
CA GLY A 14 -2.72 -3.68 14.10
C GLY A 14 -1.66 -4.48 14.84
N LEU A 15 -0.99 -5.43 14.19
CA LEU A 15 0.05 -6.22 14.85
C LEU A 15 1.26 -5.36 15.26
N PRO A 16 1.87 -4.56 14.36
CA PRO A 16 2.95 -3.65 14.75
C PRO A 16 2.55 -2.69 15.87
N LEU A 17 1.33 -2.15 15.81
CA LEU A 17 0.80 -1.24 16.83
C LEU A 17 0.67 -1.92 18.19
N ALA A 18 0.13 -3.15 18.25
CA ALA A 18 0.00 -3.93 19.48
C ALA A 18 1.37 -4.18 20.13
N ILE A 19 2.37 -4.57 19.33
CA ILE A 19 3.74 -4.81 19.79
C ILE A 19 4.39 -3.52 20.31
N GLU A 20 4.17 -2.38 19.67
CA GLU A 20 4.74 -1.11 20.13
C GLU A 20 4.10 -0.62 21.45
N PHE A 21 2.80 -0.82 21.65
CA PHE A 21 2.17 -0.54 22.94
C PHE A 21 2.68 -1.46 24.06
N ASP A 22 2.89 -2.75 23.78
CA ASP A 22 3.49 -3.68 24.73
C ASP A 22 4.92 -3.25 25.11
N ARG A 23 5.75 -2.91 24.12
CA ARG A 23 7.10 -2.36 24.35
C ARG A 23 7.11 -1.09 25.16
N ALA A 24 6.06 -0.27 25.07
CA ALA A 24 5.87 0.92 25.90
C ALA A 24 5.34 0.61 27.31
N GLY A 25 5.19 -0.67 27.66
CA GLY A 25 4.76 -1.15 28.99
C GLY A 25 3.27 -1.02 29.25
N LYS A 26 2.44 -0.97 28.19
CA LYS A 26 1.00 -1.08 28.32
C LYS A 26 0.58 -2.55 28.49
N SER A 27 -0.59 -2.81 29.08
CA SER A 27 -1.24 -4.12 28.98
C SER A 27 -1.96 -4.21 27.65
N VAL A 28 -1.63 -5.20 26.81
CA VAL A 28 -2.16 -5.25 25.44
C VAL A 28 -2.92 -6.55 25.17
N ILE A 29 -4.10 -6.38 24.58
CA ILE A 29 -4.96 -7.45 24.06
C ILE A 29 -4.98 -7.30 22.53
N GLY A 30 -4.58 -8.32 21.82
CA GLY A 30 -4.70 -8.42 20.36
C GLY A 30 -5.89 -9.32 20.03
N TYR A 31 -6.97 -8.73 19.54
CA TYR A 31 -8.17 -9.45 19.12
C TYR A 31 -8.26 -9.56 17.60
N ASP A 32 -8.42 -10.76 17.09
CA ASP A 32 -8.72 -11.00 15.67
C ASP A 32 -9.76 -12.12 15.55
N VAL A 33 -10.61 -12.05 14.54
CA VAL A 33 -11.64 -13.06 14.28
C VAL A 33 -11.08 -14.33 13.64
N ASP A 34 -9.86 -14.28 13.10
CA ASP A 34 -9.18 -15.39 12.43
C ASP A 34 -8.44 -16.26 13.46
N PRO A 35 -8.93 -17.51 13.72
CA PRO A 35 -8.32 -18.39 14.70
C PRO A 35 -6.93 -18.90 14.28
N ASP A 36 -6.66 -19.04 12.99
CA ASP A 36 -5.38 -19.54 12.48
C ASP A 36 -4.31 -18.45 12.69
N LYS A 37 -4.64 -17.19 12.40
CA LYS A 37 -3.79 -16.05 12.69
C LYS A 37 -3.47 -15.93 14.18
N VAL A 38 -4.49 -15.97 15.03
CA VAL A 38 -4.33 -15.90 16.49
C VAL A 38 -3.47 -17.06 17.01
N SER A 39 -3.65 -18.26 16.47
CA SER A 39 -2.83 -19.43 16.83
C SER A 39 -1.36 -19.22 16.45
N THR A 40 -1.10 -18.71 15.25
CA THR A 40 0.26 -18.44 14.74
C THR A 40 0.96 -17.37 15.60
N LEU A 41 0.28 -16.27 15.89
CA LEU A 41 0.79 -15.21 16.76
C LEU A 41 1.05 -15.69 18.19
N SER A 42 0.14 -16.52 18.74
CA SER A 42 0.32 -17.12 20.08
C SER A 42 1.49 -18.11 20.14
N ALA A 43 1.89 -18.69 19.00
CA ALA A 43 3.08 -19.51 18.87
C ALA A 43 4.38 -18.68 18.72
N GLY A 44 4.29 -17.35 18.65
CA GLY A 44 5.44 -16.46 18.52
C GLY A 44 5.92 -16.25 17.09
N THR A 45 5.05 -16.48 16.08
CA THR A 45 5.38 -16.30 14.65
C THR A 45 4.56 -15.16 14.07
N ASP A 46 5.19 -14.33 13.24
CA ASP A 46 4.55 -13.22 12.53
C ASP A 46 4.01 -13.69 11.17
N PRO A 47 2.68 -13.75 10.97
CA PRO A 47 2.10 -14.09 9.68
C PRO A 47 2.04 -12.89 8.70
N THR A 48 2.40 -11.67 9.14
CA THR A 48 2.28 -10.44 8.32
C THR A 48 3.59 -10.05 7.65
N GLY A 49 4.73 -10.42 8.25
CA GLY A 49 6.06 -10.03 7.80
C GLY A 49 6.49 -8.60 8.17
N ASP A 50 5.65 -7.84 8.91
CA ASP A 50 5.95 -6.46 9.33
C ASP A 50 6.64 -6.37 10.70
N VAL A 51 6.53 -7.42 11.51
CA VAL A 51 7.23 -7.60 12.78
C VAL A 51 8.09 -8.84 12.68
N THR A 52 9.20 -8.95 13.38
CA THR A 52 9.98 -10.20 13.39
C THR A 52 9.36 -11.25 14.32
N ASP A 53 9.57 -12.54 14.04
CA ASP A 53 9.16 -13.62 14.93
C ASP A 53 9.69 -13.42 16.36
N GLU A 54 10.93 -12.95 16.51
CA GLU A 54 11.50 -12.64 17.82
C GLU A 54 10.73 -11.49 18.50
N GLY A 55 10.22 -10.52 17.73
CA GLY A 55 9.43 -9.42 18.25
C GLY A 55 8.08 -9.87 18.78
N VAL A 56 7.41 -10.78 18.08
CA VAL A 56 6.15 -11.40 18.51
C VAL A 56 6.39 -12.31 19.73
N ALA A 57 7.39 -13.19 19.67
CA ALA A 57 7.70 -14.14 20.74
C ALA A 57 8.17 -13.47 22.05
N ALA A 58 8.75 -12.27 21.96
CA ALA A 58 9.20 -11.50 23.14
C ALA A 58 8.09 -10.62 23.75
N SER A 59 6.92 -10.51 23.12
CA SER A 59 5.82 -9.68 23.60
C SER A 59 4.98 -10.38 24.66
N ASP A 60 4.40 -9.58 25.57
CA ASP A 60 3.41 -10.02 26.55
C ASP A 60 1.95 -9.81 26.06
N VAL A 61 1.74 -9.58 24.77
CA VAL A 61 0.42 -9.37 24.14
C VAL A 61 -0.44 -10.63 24.30
N LEU A 62 -1.67 -10.45 24.82
CA LEU A 62 -2.67 -11.50 24.83
C LEU A 62 -3.35 -11.60 23.46
N PHE A 63 -2.94 -12.50 22.60
CA PHE A 63 -3.61 -12.78 21.34
C PHE A 63 -4.83 -13.68 21.56
N THR A 64 -6.01 -13.25 21.08
CA THR A 64 -7.27 -13.96 21.37
C THR A 64 -8.33 -13.76 20.29
N THR A 65 -9.19 -14.77 20.13
CA THR A 65 -10.47 -14.69 19.37
C THR A 65 -11.66 -14.44 20.29
N ASP A 66 -11.46 -14.35 21.62
CA ASP A 66 -12.53 -14.12 22.60
C ASP A 66 -12.77 -12.61 22.79
N ALA A 67 -13.86 -12.12 22.19
CA ALA A 67 -14.25 -10.72 22.27
C ALA A 67 -14.61 -10.24 23.69
N THR A 68 -14.83 -11.13 24.65
CA THR A 68 -15.14 -10.74 26.04
C THR A 68 -14.01 -9.95 26.69
N HIS A 69 -12.75 -10.15 26.25
CA HIS A 69 -11.59 -9.40 26.72
C HIS A 69 -11.63 -7.90 26.36
N ILE A 70 -12.47 -7.48 25.39
CA ILE A 70 -12.68 -6.06 25.08
C ILE A 70 -13.16 -5.28 26.30
N SER A 71 -13.91 -5.95 27.20
CA SER A 71 -14.43 -5.32 28.43
C SER A 71 -13.34 -4.87 29.43
N ASP A 72 -12.12 -5.39 29.29
CA ASP A 72 -10.99 -5.08 30.16
C ASP A 72 -10.19 -3.86 29.68
N ALA A 73 -10.52 -3.33 28.49
CA ALA A 73 -9.74 -2.28 27.85
C ALA A 73 -10.19 -0.87 28.21
N ASP A 74 -9.21 0.02 28.48
CA ASP A 74 -9.41 1.46 28.59
C ASP A 74 -9.49 2.12 27.19
N PHE A 75 -8.75 1.54 26.22
CA PHE A 75 -8.74 1.94 24.81
C PHE A 75 -8.95 0.73 23.91
N VAL A 76 -9.84 0.86 22.93
CA VAL A 76 -10.06 -0.15 21.88
C VAL A 76 -9.71 0.47 20.54
N ILE A 77 -8.70 -0.05 19.86
CA ILE A 77 -8.20 0.48 18.59
C ILE A 77 -8.61 -0.45 17.45
N VAL A 78 -9.32 0.10 16.46
CA VAL A 78 -9.87 -0.63 15.32
C VAL A 78 -8.99 -0.45 14.11
N THR A 79 -8.39 -1.54 13.63
CA THR A 79 -7.46 -1.58 12.49
C THR A 79 -7.87 -2.61 11.43
N VAL A 80 -9.18 -2.78 11.25
CA VAL A 80 -9.74 -3.70 10.27
C VAL A 80 -9.61 -3.19 8.84
N PRO A 81 -9.61 -4.08 7.83
CA PRO A 81 -9.54 -3.66 6.42
C PRO A 81 -10.73 -2.79 6.01
N THR A 82 -10.46 -1.87 5.08
CA THR A 82 -11.46 -0.99 4.47
C THR A 82 -11.25 -0.97 2.94
N PRO A 83 -11.68 -2.02 2.22
CA PRO A 83 -11.54 -2.09 0.78
C PRO A 83 -12.54 -1.18 0.06
N VAL A 84 -12.43 -1.12 -1.27
CA VAL A 84 -13.48 -0.60 -2.17
C VAL A 84 -14.17 -1.76 -2.87
N ASP A 85 -15.44 -1.59 -3.21
CA ASP A 85 -16.21 -2.55 -4.01
C ASP A 85 -15.85 -2.45 -5.51
N SER A 86 -16.42 -3.31 -6.35
CA SER A 86 -16.21 -3.32 -7.79
C SER A 86 -16.72 -2.06 -8.52
N MET A 87 -17.42 -1.16 -7.83
CA MET A 87 -17.86 0.15 -8.32
C MET A 87 -17.07 1.29 -7.68
N GLU A 88 -15.93 0.98 -7.07
CA GLU A 88 -15.03 1.96 -6.41
C GLU A 88 -15.69 2.69 -5.23
N ASN A 89 -16.72 2.12 -4.60
CA ASN A 89 -17.28 2.68 -3.39
C ASN A 89 -16.60 2.08 -2.16
N PRO A 90 -16.38 2.87 -1.09
CA PRO A 90 -15.87 2.37 0.17
C PRO A 90 -16.76 1.26 0.76
N ASP A 91 -16.15 0.11 1.06
CA ASP A 91 -16.80 -0.98 1.78
C ASP A 91 -16.36 -0.96 3.25
N LEU A 92 -17.24 -0.51 4.11
CA LEU A 92 -17.00 -0.37 5.55
C LEU A 92 -17.67 -1.47 6.39
N GLN A 93 -18.10 -2.58 5.77
CA GLN A 93 -18.74 -3.69 6.50
C GLN A 93 -17.87 -4.25 7.63
N PHE A 94 -16.55 -4.28 7.47
CA PHE A 94 -15.65 -4.74 8.53
C PHE A 94 -15.58 -3.76 9.70
N VAL A 95 -15.64 -2.45 9.43
CA VAL A 95 -15.73 -1.42 10.48
C VAL A 95 -17.05 -1.53 11.23
N GLU A 96 -18.16 -1.72 10.53
CA GLU A 96 -19.49 -1.92 11.13
C GLU A 96 -19.52 -3.18 12.01
N SER A 97 -19.05 -4.32 11.48
CA SER A 97 -19.00 -5.59 12.24
C SER A 97 -18.07 -5.52 13.47
N ALA A 98 -16.92 -4.82 13.34
CA ALA A 98 -16.02 -4.59 14.47
C ALA A 98 -16.71 -3.72 15.55
N ALA A 99 -17.40 -2.65 15.13
CA ALA A 99 -18.15 -1.78 16.03
C ALA A 99 -19.29 -2.51 16.74
N GLU A 100 -20.03 -3.39 16.05
CA GLU A 100 -21.05 -4.26 16.64
C GLU A 100 -20.44 -5.18 17.72
N THR A 101 -19.34 -5.85 17.39
CA THR A 101 -18.62 -6.74 18.33
C THR A 101 -18.12 -5.96 19.54
N ILE A 102 -17.53 -4.79 19.34
CA ILE A 102 -17.05 -3.92 20.41
C ILE A 102 -18.23 -3.45 21.27
N GLY A 103 -19.33 -3.01 20.65
CA GLY A 103 -20.53 -2.56 21.35
C GLY A 103 -21.11 -3.57 22.32
N GLN A 104 -21.07 -4.88 21.96
CA GLN A 104 -21.55 -5.97 22.84
C GLN A 104 -20.70 -6.18 24.09
N HIS A 105 -19.46 -5.70 24.12
CA HIS A 105 -18.50 -6.02 25.19
C HIS A 105 -17.89 -4.78 25.86
N VAL A 106 -17.99 -3.59 25.25
CA VAL A 106 -17.35 -2.36 25.75
C VAL A 106 -17.84 -1.97 27.12
N SER A 107 -16.92 -1.48 27.95
CA SER A 107 -17.21 -0.99 29.31
C SER A 107 -17.41 0.54 29.35
N LEU A 108 -18.07 1.03 30.40
CA LEU A 108 -18.22 2.48 30.64
C LEU A 108 -16.84 3.16 30.76
N GLY A 109 -16.68 4.29 30.09
CA GLY A 109 -15.45 5.10 30.13
C GLY A 109 -14.41 4.69 29.11
N THR A 110 -14.60 3.59 28.38
CA THR A 110 -13.70 3.15 27.29
C THR A 110 -13.67 4.17 26.16
N THR A 111 -12.50 4.36 25.56
CA THR A 111 -12.32 5.15 24.35
C THR A 111 -12.07 4.22 23.17
N VAL A 112 -12.96 4.25 22.16
CA VAL A 112 -12.81 3.51 20.90
C VAL A 112 -12.16 4.41 19.86
N VAL A 113 -11.09 3.93 19.22
CA VAL A 113 -10.32 4.68 18.24
C VAL A 113 -10.35 3.95 16.90
N LEU A 114 -10.81 4.59 15.85
CA LEU A 114 -10.69 4.05 14.50
C LEU A 114 -9.34 4.48 13.90
N GLU A 115 -8.55 3.50 13.47
CA GLU A 115 -7.30 3.74 12.73
C GLU A 115 -7.41 3.38 11.24
N SER A 116 -8.36 2.52 10.88
CA SER A 116 -8.60 2.17 9.50
C SER A 116 -8.84 3.40 8.64
N THR A 117 -8.33 3.40 7.40
CA THR A 117 -8.56 4.50 6.46
C THR A 117 -10.02 4.54 6.04
N VAL A 118 -10.65 5.68 6.19
CA VAL A 118 -12.06 5.89 5.86
C VAL A 118 -12.30 7.26 5.22
N TYR A 119 -13.47 7.45 4.61
CA TYR A 119 -13.86 8.78 4.11
C TYR A 119 -14.18 9.72 5.28
N PRO A 120 -14.01 11.05 5.13
CA PRO A 120 -14.32 12.02 6.16
C PRO A 120 -15.78 11.93 6.62
N GLY A 121 -15.99 11.79 7.94
CA GLY A 121 -17.29 11.59 8.59
C GLY A 121 -17.72 10.12 8.74
N ALA A 122 -16.89 9.15 8.37
CA ALA A 122 -17.23 7.72 8.48
C ALA A 122 -17.25 7.24 9.93
N THR A 123 -16.33 7.70 10.78
CA THR A 123 -16.34 7.35 12.19
C THR A 123 -17.68 7.70 12.84
N GLU A 124 -18.19 8.89 12.57
CA GLU A 124 -19.45 9.36 13.15
C GLU A 124 -20.69 8.75 12.48
N SER A 125 -20.62 8.41 11.20
CA SER A 125 -21.79 7.90 10.46
C SER A 125 -21.89 6.37 10.38
N VAL A 126 -20.81 5.63 10.68
CA VAL A 126 -20.77 4.16 10.61
C VAL A 126 -20.40 3.56 11.96
N LEU A 127 -19.22 3.89 12.51
CA LEU A 127 -18.73 3.30 13.76
C LEU A 127 -19.62 3.67 14.95
N VAL A 128 -19.93 4.95 15.13
CA VAL A 128 -20.71 5.44 16.31
C VAL A 128 -22.10 4.81 16.37
N PRO A 129 -22.94 4.80 15.30
CA PRO A 129 -24.26 4.21 15.37
C PRO A 129 -24.27 2.71 15.70
N ALA A 130 -23.29 1.94 15.18
CA ALA A 130 -23.15 0.53 15.48
C ALA A 130 -22.76 0.30 16.95
N LEU A 131 -21.81 1.08 17.49
CA LEU A 131 -21.42 1.03 18.91
C LEU A 131 -22.60 1.33 19.85
N GLU A 132 -23.36 2.41 19.57
CA GLU A 132 -24.48 2.83 20.39
C GLU A 132 -25.64 1.81 20.34
N SER A 133 -25.90 1.24 19.15
CA SER A 133 -26.95 0.23 18.96
C SER A 133 -26.71 -1.01 19.80
N GLU A 134 -25.48 -1.52 19.81
CA GLU A 134 -25.15 -2.79 20.48
C GLU A 134 -24.85 -2.60 21.98
N SER A 135 -24.21 -1.50 22.38
CA SER A 135 -23.87 -1.26 23.79
C SER A 135 -25.03 -0.67 24.60
N GLY A 136 -25.88 0.09 23.95
CA GLY A 136 -26.88 0.94 24.63
C GLY A 136 -26.27 2.15 25.35
N PHE A 137 -24.96 2.40 25.14
CA PHE A 137 -24.25 3.56 25.70
C PHE A 137 -24.31 4.73 24.76
N ALA A 138 -24.25 5.95 25.29
CA ALA A 138 -24.18 7.18 24.54
C ALA A 138 -22.69 7.58 24.30
N VAL A 139 -22.30 7.79 23.04
CA VAL A 139 -20.97 8.30 22.71
C VAL A 139 -20.84 9.75 23.15
N GLY A 140 -19.75 10.04 23.87
CA GLY A 140 -19.47 11.36 24.45
C GLY A 140 -19.94 11.54 25.89
N GLU A 141 -20.73 10.60 26.40
CA GLU A 141 -21.19 10.56 27.81
C GLU A 141 -20.70 9.29 28.53
N ASP A 142 -21.04 8.12 28.02
CA ASP A 142 -20.75 6.81 28.60
C ASP A 142 -19.46 6.19 28.05
N ILE A 143 -19.26 6.29 26.74
CA ILE A 143 -18.06 5.87 26.01
C ILE A 143 -17.58 7.01 25.10
N PHE A 144 -16.33 6.93 24.64
CA PHE A 144 -15.71 7.98 23.86
C PHE A 144 -15.18 7.45 22.54
N VAL A 145 -15.09 8.33 21.55
CA VAL A 145 -14.62 7.96 20.20
C VAL A 145 -13.58 8.96 19.71
N GLY A 146 -12.58 8.43 19.03
CA GLY A 146 -11.57 9.18 18.33
C GLY A 146 -11.14 8.52 17.02
N TYR A 147 -10.32 9.23 16.29
CA TYR A 147 -9.71 8.75 15.05
C TYR A 147 -8.21 9.06 15.05
N SER A 148 -7.41 8.10 14.60
CA SER A 148 -5.96 8.27 14.51
C SER A 148 -5.41 7.40 13.37
N PRO A 149 -5.23 7.95 12.15
CA PRO A 149 -4.84 7.15 11.00
C PRO A 149 -3.42 6.58 11.13
N GLU A 150 -3.20 5.37 10.59
CA GLU A 150 -1.86 4.91 10.32
C GLU A 150 -1.27 5.64 9.11
N ARG A 151 -0.02 6.13 9.26
CA ARG A 151 0.69 6.93 8.26
C ARG A 151 2.05 6.35 7.90
N ALA A 152 2.53 5.33 8.61
CA ALA A 152 3.71 4.59 8.22
C ALA A 152 3.43 3.81 6.93
N SER A 153 4.47 3.61 6.12
CA SER A 153 4.37 2.85 4.87
C SER A 153 4.77 1.41 5.17
N PRO A 154 3.88 0.41 5.01
CA PRO A 154 4.26 -0.99 5.20
C PRO A 154 5.49 -1.35 4.35
N GLY A 155 6.42 -2.12 4.94
CA GLY A 155 7.67 -2.51 4.27
C GLY A 155 8.70 -1.39 4.08
N ASP A 156 8.51 -0.20 4.65
CA ASP A 156 9.55 0.83 4.72
C ASP A 156 10.52 0.50 5.86
N THR A 157 11.71 0.03 5.53
CA THR A 157 12.74 -0.32 6.52
C THR A 157 13.38 0.90 7.21
N GLY A 158 13.13 2.10 6.70
CA GLY A 158 13.73 3.34 7.18
C GLY A 158 12.87 4.13 8.18
N ARG A 159 11.56 3.86 8.24
CA ARG A 159 10.62 4.61 9.07
C ARG A 159 9.54 3.72 9.66
N SER A 160 9.52 3.62 10.97
CA SER A 160 8.50 2.91 11.75
C SER A 160 7.37 3.85 12.19
N VAL A 161 6.37 3.32 12.88
CA VAL A 161 5.30 4.10 13.54
C VAL A 161 5.87 5.21 14.45
N LYS A 162 7.05 5.00 15.04
CA LYS A 162 7.73 5.97 15.93
C LYS A 162 8.20 7.22 15.23
N ASP A 163 8.57 7.09 13.94
CA ASP A 163 9.27 8.12 13.16
C ASP A 163 8.31 9.03 12.39
N VAL A 164 7.01 8.76 12.44
CA VAL A 164 5.98 9.52 11.71
C VAL A 164 5.08 10.24 12.70
N VAL A 165 4.91 11.57 12.52
CA VAL A 165 3.97 12.35 13.35
C VAL A 165 2.59 11.72 13.31
N LYS A 166 2.05 11.29 14.45
CA LYS A 166 0.71 10.71 14.55
C LYS A 166 -0.34 11.82 14.62
N VAL A 167 -1.41 11.68 13.86
CA VAL A 167 -2.56 12.61 13.90
C VAL A 167 -3.62 12.02 14.82
N VAL A 168 -4.19 12.83 15.71
CA VAL A 168 -5.31 12.42 16.57
C VAL A 168 -6.46 13.41 16.48
N GLY A 169 -7.67 12.91 16.22
CA GLY A 169 -8.92 13.64 16.28
C GLY A 169 -9.88 13.00 17.27
N ALA A 170 -10.73 13.78 17.95
CA ALA A 170 -11.71 13.24 18.86
C ALA A 170 -12.93 14.17 18.98
N ASN A 171 -14.03 13.63 19.50
CA ASN A 171 -15.27 14.35 19.75
C ASN A 171 -15.22 15.37 20.91
N SER A 172 -14.12 15.37 21.70
CA SER A 172 -13.89 16.38 22.72
C SER A 172 -12.40 16.62 22.96
N GLU A 173 -12.06 17.79 23.51
CA GLU A 173 -10.68 18.13 23.85
C GLU A 173 -10.08 17.15 24.87
N ALA A 174 -10.85 16.76 25.88
CA ALA A 174 -10.39 15.81 26.89
C ALA A 174 -10.03 14.44 26.31
N VAL A 175 -10.85 13.92 25.39
CA VAL A 175 -10.58 12.66 24.68
C VAL A 175 -9.36 12.79 23.76
N ARG A 176 -9.26 13.92 23.04
CA ARG A 176 -8.12 14.18 22.14
C ARG A 176 -6.78 14.21 22.91
N GLU A 177 -6.75 14.83 24.13
CA GLU A 177 -5.54 14.81 24.95
C GLU A 177 -5.23 13.41 25.48
N ARG A 178 -6.25 12.62 25.89
CA ARG A 178 -6.04 11.22 26.27
C ARG A 178 -5.42 10.39 25.14
N LEU A 179 -5.89 10.60 23.90
CA LEU A 179 -5.31 9.93 22.72
C LEU A 179 -3.90 10.43 22.43
N ALA A 180 -3.65 11.73 22.58
CA ALA A 180 -2.32 12.29 22.40
C ALA A 180 -1.32 11.72 23.42
N ASP A 181 -1.73 11.50 24.66
CA ASP A 181 -0.91 10.87 25.70
C ASP A 181 -0.69 9.38 25.41
N LEU A 182 -1.72 8.65 24.95
CA LEU A 182 -1.62 7.25 24.57
C LEU A 182 -0.61 7.05 23.46
N TYR A 183 -0.82 7.69 22.31
CA TYR A 183 0.09 7.57 21.15
C TYR A 183 1.46 8.21 21.39
N GLY A 184 1.53 9.25 22.23
CA GLY A 184 2.80 9.84 22.65
C GLY A 184 3.70 8.89 23.43
N SER A 185 3.16 7.76 23.93
CA SER A 185 3.97 6.72 24.57
C SER A 185 4.74 5.84 23.58
N ILE A 186 4.36 5.83 22.30
CA ILE A 186 4.95 4.99 21.25
C ILE A 186 5.53 5.79 20.06
N VAL A 187 5.18 7.08 19.91
CA VAL A 187 5.58 7.92 18.78
C VAL A 187 6.56 8.99 19.22
N ASP A 188 7.80 8.93 18.72
CA ASP A 188 8.86 9.90 19.04
C ASP A 188 8.74 11.17 18.18
N ALA A 189 8.20 11.06 16.96
CA ALA A 189 8.08 12.18 16.01
C ALA A 189 7.06 13.26 16.44
N GLY A 190 6.24 12.98 17.48
CA GLY A 190 5.26 13.89 18.03
C GLY A 190 3.83 13.64 17.57
N ILE A 191 2.89 14.36 18.19
CA ILE A 191 1.45 14.19 17.98
C ILE A 191 0.84 15.49 17.44
N HIS A 192 0.17 15.40 16.29
CA HIS A 192 -0.64 16.48 15.74
C HIS A 192 -2.11 16.32 16.20
N ARG A 193 -2.62 17.33 16.89
CA ARG A 193 -4.00 17.36 17.38
C ARG A 193 -4.89 18.01 16.33
N ALA A 194 -5.63 17.21 15.59
CA ALA A 194 -6.65 17.72 14.67
C ALA A 194 -7.80 18.37 15.45
N PRO A 195 -8.48 19.38 14.90
CA PRO A 195 -9.60 20.04 15.59
C PRO A 195 -10.75 19.09 15.89
N ASP A 196 -11.01 18.14 15.02
CA ASP A 196 -12.09 17.15 15.09
C ASP A 196 -11.70 15.83 14.37
N ILE A 197 -12.60 14.85 14.44
CA ILE A 197 -12.44 13.53 13.81
C ILE A 197 -12.40 13.66 12.29
N GLU A 198 -13.35 14.39 11.70
CA GLU A 198 -13.49 14.50 10.23
C GLU A 198 -12.24 15.13 9.59
N THR A 199 -11.62 16.10 10.27
CA THR A 199 -10.34 16.68 9.82
C THR A 199 -9.20 15.66 9.87
N ALA A 200 -9.15 14.82 10.91
CA ALA A 200 -8.13 13.78 11.02
C ALA A 200 -8.31 12.70 9.93
N GLU A 201 -9.53 12.27 9.65
CA GLU A 201 -9.87 11.36 8.55
C GLU A 201 -9.47 11.95 7.18
N ALA A 202 -9.87 13.21 6.93
CA ALA A 202 -9.54 13.90 5.69
C ALA A 202 -8.04 14.02 5.46
N SER A 203 -7.25 14.25 6.53
CA SER A 203 -5.80 14.42 6.41
C SER A 203 -5.12 13.21 5.81
N LYS A 204 -5.50 11.99 6.24
CA LYS A 204 -4.96 10.74 5.73
C LYS A 204 -5.27 10.55 4.24
N VAL A 205 -6.52 10.71 3.88
CA VAL A 205 -6.97 10.54 2.49
C VAL A 205 -6.28 11.56 1.56
N ILE A 206 -6.16 12.81 1.99
CA ILE A 206 -5.52 13.88 1.20
C ILE A 206 -4.03 13.62 0.98
N GLU A 207 -3.32 13.02 1.93
CA GLU A 207 -1.90 12.64 1.75
C GLU A 207 -1.72 11.68 0.56
N ASN A 208 -2.54 10.63 0.50
CA ASN A 208 -2.45 9.64 -0.56
C ASN A 208 -3.01 10.17 -1.90
N VAL A 209 -4.08 10.96 -1.87
CA VAL A 209 -4.56 11.69 -3.06
C VAL A 209 -3.47 12.59 -3.64
N GLN A 210 -2.76 13.34 -2.81
CA GLN A 210 -1.68 14.22 -3.26
C GLN A 210 -0.54 13.42 -3.90
N ARG A 211 -0.19 12.26 -3.34
CA ARG A 211 0.82 11.36 -3.88
C ARG A 211 0.38 10.78 -5.22
N ASP A 212 -0.82 10.22 -5.30
CA ASP A 212 -1.41 9.66 -6.53
C ASP A 212 -1.43 10.69 -7.67
N MET A 213 -1.87 11.91 -7.38
CA MET A 213 -1.91 13.00 -8.37
C MET A 213 -0.53 13.44 -8.84
N ASN A 214 0.48 13.46 -7.98
CA ASN A 214 1.84 13.82 -8.37
C ASN A 214 2.48 12.73 -9.24
N ILE A 215 2.21 11.46 -8.95
CA ILE A 215 2.65 10.36 -9.81
C ILE A 215 1.93 10.43 -11.15
N ALA A 216 0.62 10.67 -11.17
CA ALA A 216 -0.13 10.85 -12.42
C ALA A 216 0.43 11.99 -13.27
N LEU A 217 0.84 13.10 -12.66
CA LEU A 217 1.46 14.21 -13.37
C LEU A 217 2.75 13.77 -14.07
N VAL A 218 3.67 13.10 -13.37
CA VAL A 218 4.94 12.66 -13.99
C VAL A 218 4.71 11.53 -14.99
N ASN A 219 3.73 10.67 -14.78
CA ASN A 219 3.29 9.64 -15.74
C ASN A 219 2.76 10.26 -17.04
N GLU A 220 1.89 11.26 -16.95
CA GLU A 220 1.38 11.96 -18.14
C GLU A 220 2.50 12.71 -18.89
N LEU A 221 3.45 13.33 -18.13
CA LEU A 221 4.63 13.95 -18.71
C LEU A 221 5.53 12.93 -19.42
N ALA A 222 5.69 11.73 -18.87
CA ALA A 222 6.45 10.66 -19.52
C ALA A 222 5.81 10.24 -20.85
N ILE A 223 4.50 10.03 -20.87
CA ILE A 223 3.76 9.72 -22.10
C ILE A 223 3.91 10.86 -23.13
N ALA A 224 3.83 12.12 -22.69
CA ALA A 224 4.00 13.27 -23.58
C ALA A 224 5.43 13.37 -24.12
N CYS A 225 6.46 13.13 -23.30
CA CYS A 225 7.87 13.10 -23.72
C CYS A 225 8.10 11.99 -24.76
N ASP A 226 7.55 10.81 -24.55
CA ASP A 226 7.63 9.68 -25.48
C ASP A 226 7.06 10.06 -26.87
N HIS A 227 5.89 10.71 -26.91
CA HIS A 227 5.31 11.21 -28.15
C HIS A 227 6.14 12.30 -28.85
N MET A 228 6.94 13.05 -28.10
CA MET A 228 7.83 14.09 -28.62
C MET A 228 9.23 13.56 -28.97
N GLY A 229 9.55 12.29 -28.65
CA GLY A 229 10.87 11.71 -28.83
C GLY A 229 11.91 12.28 -27.85
N LEU A 230 11.47 12.65 -26.63
CA LEU A 230 12.33 13.16 -25.55
C LEU A 230 12.50 12.09 -24.48
N THR A 231 13.67 12.07 -23.84
CA THR A 231 13.93 11.27 -22.64
C THR A 231 13.30 11.95 -21.44
N THR A 232 12.36 11.29 -20.78
CA THR A 232 11.63 11.85 -19.61
C THR A 232 12.58 12.21 -18.48
N LYS A 233 13.54 11.34 -18.17
CA LYS A 233 14.54 11.52 -17.14
C LYS A 233 15.34 12.82 -17.36
N ASP A 234 15.88 13.06 -18.55
CA ASP A 234 16.63 14.25 -18.88
C ASP A 234 15.79 15.54 -18.71
N VAL A 235 14.52 15.47 -19.12
CA VAL A 235 13.58 16.61 -18.98
C VAL A 235 13.30 16.91 -17.51
N LEU A 236 13.05 15.87 -16.68
CA LEU A 236 12.78 16.03 -15.25
C LEU A 236 14.04 16.51 -14.50
N GLU A 237 15.23 16.00 -14.81
CA GLU A 237 16.50 16.46 -14.24
C GLU A 237 16.75 17.94 -14.58
N ALA A 238 16.57 18.32 -15.83
CA ALA A 238 16.70 19.71 -16.23
C ALA A 238 15.70 20.63 -15.52
N ALA A 239 14.44 20.21 -15.39
CA ALA A 239 13.40 20.95 -14.65
C ALA A 239 13.71 21.04 -13.15
N GLY A 240 14.24 19.96 -12.56
CA GLY A 240 14.64 19.83 -11.15
C GLY A 240 15.73 20.79 -10.72
N THR A 241 16.50 21.35 -11.65
CA THR A 241 17.48 22.42 -11.34
C THR A 241 16.83 23.68 -10.79
N LYS A 242 15.51 23.84 -10.92
CA LYS A 242 14.79 24.99 -10.41
C LYS A 242 14.34 24.76 -8.97
N TRP A 243 14.70 25.66 -8.07
CA TRP A 243 14.50 25.59 -6.62
C TRP A 243 13.06 25.30 -6.13
N ASN A 244 12.04 25.52 -6.94
CA ASN A 244 10.64 25.29 -6.61
C ASN A 244 9.97 24.23 -7.49
N PHE A 245 10.76 23.39 -8.16
CA PHE A 245 10.29 22.18 -8.81
C PHE A 245 10.28 21.04 -7.79
N HIS A 246 9.24 20.23 -7.77
CA HIS A 246 9.17 19.04 -6.95
C HIS A 246 9.66 17.84 -7.75
N ASP A 247 10.85 17.37 -7.44
CA ASP A 247 11.57 16.28 -8.12
C ASP A 247 11.44 14.91 -7.42
N GLY A 248 10.60 14.83 -6.39
CA GLY A 248 10.46 13.62 -5.57
C GLY A 248 9.55 12.53 -6.16
N TYR A 249 9.17 12.63 -7.44
CA TYR A 249 8.32 11.65 -8.12
C TYR A 249 8.90 11.28 -9.47
N SER A 250 8.91 9.98 -9.76
CA SER A 250 9.29 9.40 -11.05
C SER A 250 8.11 8.70 -11.71
N PRO A 251 8.10 8.55 -13.04
CA PRO A 251 7.10 7.72 -13.73
C PRO A 251 7.18 6.27 -13.25
N GLY A 252 6.04 5.59 -13.24
CA GLY A 252 5.97 4.19 -12.84
C GLY A 252 4.56 3.71 -12.52
N PHE A 253 4.45 2.45 -12.18
CA PHE A 253 3.20 1.84 -11.79
C PHE A 253 2.73 2.32 -10.41
N VAL A 254 1.42 2.33 -10.19
CA VAL A 254 0.79 2.79 -8.93
C VAL A 254 -0.11 1.69 -8.39
N GLY A 255 0.50 0.62 -7.95
CA GLY A 255 -0.18 -0.50 -7.32
C GLY A 255 -0.34 -0.36 -5.80
N GLY A 256 -0.81 -1.44 -5.19
CA GLY A 256 -0.98 -1.59 -3.75
C GLY A 256 -2.35 -1.14 -3.22
N HIS A 257 -2.50 -1.22 -1.88
CA HIS A 257 -3.82 -1.09 -1.24
C HIS A 257 -4.16 0.33 -0.78
N CYS A 258 -3.25 1.30 -0.90
CA CYS A 258 -3.44 2.64 -0.34
C CYS A 258 -3.58 3.70 -1.43
N ILE A 259 -2.51 3.89 -2.25
CA ILE A 259 -2.47 5.00 -3.21
C ILE A 259 -3.58 4.88 -4.27
N PRO A 260 -3.84 3.72 -4.88
CA PRO A 260 -4.93 3.60 -5.86
C PRO A 260 -6.33 3.60 -5.24
N VAL A 261 -6.46 3.39 -3.93
CA VAL A 261 -7.75 3.20 -3.24
C VAL A 261 -8.24 4.47 -2.55
N ASP A 262 -7.38 5.16 -1.79
CA ASP A 262 -7.77 6.34 -0.99
C ASP A 262 -8.40 7.49 -1.79
N PRO A 263 -8.04 7.76 -3.07
CA PRO A 263 -8.73 8.74 -3.88
C PRO A 263 -10.24 8.48 -4.03
N PHE A 264 -10.67 7.22 -4.02
CA PHE A 264 -12.08 6.87 -4.08
C PHE A 264 -12.84 7.24 -2.80
N TYR A 265 -12.19 7.21 -1.64
CA TYR A 265 -12.77 7.69 -0.38
C TYR A 265 -13.11 9.18 -0.45
N LEU A 266 -12.17 10.00 -0.94
CA LEU A 266 -12.39 11.43 -1.12
C LEU A 266 -13.50 11.70 -2.15
N THR A 267 -13.44 10.99 -3.29
CA THR A 267 -14.43 11.20 -4.36
C THR A 267 -15.83 10.76 -3.96
N TYR A 268 -15.95 9.66 -3.22
CA TYR A 268 -17.21 9.15 -2.68
C TYR A 268 -17.87 10.20 -1.78
N ARG A 269 -17.15 10.69 -0.76
CA ARG A 269 -17.69 11.70 0.16
C ARG A 269 -18.01 13.01 -0.55
N SER A 270 -17.11 13.51 -1.38
CA SER A 270 -17.25 14.74 -2.12
C SER A 270 -18.45 14.73 -3.09
N LYS A 271 -18.66 13.61 -3.81
CA LYS A 271 -19.83 13.44 -4.70
C LYS A 271 -21.14 13.49 -3.92
N ARG A 272 -21.20 12.93 -2.73
CA ARG A 272 -22.39 12.98 -1.86
C ARG A 272 -22.71 14.39 -1.38
N GLU A 273 -21.71 15.25 -1.26
CA GLU A 273 -21.86 16.69 -0.95
C GLU A 273 -22.08 17.55 -2.23
N GLY A 274 -22.25 16.91 -3.38
CA GLY A 274 -22.58 17.58 -4.65
C GLY A 274 -21.39 18.11 -5.46
N PHE A 275 -20.15 17.71 -5.10
CA PHE A 275 -18.95 18.11 -5.84
C PHE A 275 -18.22 16.88 -6.38
N SER A 276 -17.92 16.86 -7.69
CA SER A 276 -17.10 15.82 -8.31
C SER A 276 -15.66 16.33 -8.51
N PRO A 277 -14.66 15.76 -7.82
CA PRO A 277 -13.26 16.19 -7.89
C PRO A 277 -12.61 15.67 -9.18
N LYS A 278 -12.78 16.39 -10.29
CA LYS A 278 -12.36 15.94 -11.63
C LYS A 278 -10.87 15.65 -11.75
N LEU A 279 -10.02 16.46 -11.11
CA LEU A 279 -8.57 16.29 -11.20
C LEU A 279 -8.13 14.99 -10.54
N VAL A 280 -8.73 14.63 -9.40
CA VAL A 280 -8.44 13.38 -8.68
C VAL A 280 -8.84 12.16 -9.52
N LEU A 281 -10.05 12.19 -10.11
CA LEU A 281 -10.53 11.11 -10.99
C LEU A 281 -9.65 10.97 -12.24
N GLN A 282 -9.25 12.10 -12.85
CA GLN A 282 -8.38 12.07 -14.02
C GLN A 282 -6.99 11.55 -13.71
N ALA A 283 -6.45 11.83 -12.51
CA ALA A 283 -5.18 11.28 -12.06
C ALA A 283 -5.24 9.75 -11.97
N ARG A 284 -6.33 9.20 -11.44
CA ARG A 284 -6.54 7.75 -11.43
C ARG A 284 -6.55 7.14 -12.84
N GLU A 285 -7.34 7.71 -13.76
CA GLU A 285 -7.39 7.25 -15.16
C GLU A 285 -5.99 7.26 -15.81
N ILE A 286 -5.16 8.27 -15.52
CA ILE A 286 -3.78 8.35 -16.04
C ILE A 286 -2.93 7.22 -15.46
N ASN A 287 -2.94 7.03 -14.13
CA ASN A 287 -2.14 6.00 -13.48
C ASN A 287 -2.55 4.59 -13.94
N GLU A 288 -3.84 4.31 -14.05
CA GLU A 288 -4.38 3.04 -14.57
C GLU A 288 -4.04 2.78 -16.04
N TYR A 289 -3.77 3.82 -16.82
CA TYR A 289 -3.35 3.69 -18.21
C TYR A 289 -1.85 3.35 -18.36
N VAL A 290 -1.00 3.66 -17.39
CA VAL A 290 0.47 3.48 -17.50
C VAL A 290 0.89 2.04 -17.78
N PRO A 291 0.33 1.00 -17.15
CA PRO A 291 0.65 -0.39 -17.49
C PRO A 291 0.31 -0.75 -18.95
N VAL A 292 -0.79 -0.20 -19.47
CA VAL A 292 -1.17 -0.35 -20.90
C VAL A 292 -0.18 0.37 -21.81
N HIS A 293 0.30 1.55 -21.41
CA HIS A 293 1.32 2.28 -22.14
C HIS A 293 2.65 1.52 -22.17
N ALA A 294 3.09 0.98 -21.03
CA ALA A 294 4.29 0.14 -20.93
C ALA A 294 4.22 -1.08 -21.84
N ALA A 295 3.08 -1.80 -21.87
CA ALA A 295 2.87 -2.92 -22.77
C ALA A 295 2.96 -2.49 -24.26
N ARG A 296 2.40 -1.34 -24.63
CA ARG A 296 2.50 -0.79 -26.00
C ARG A 296 3.93 -0.44 -26.38
N LYS A 297 4.72 0.11 -25.44
CA LYS A 297 6.16 0.34 -25.65
C LYS A 297 6.89 -0.97 -25.85
N ALA A 298 6.60 -2.00 -25.07
CA ALA A 298 7.17 -3.33 -25.24
C ALA A 298 6.89 -3.90 -26.64
N VAL A 299 5.62 -3.87 -27.08
CA VAL A 299 5.22 -4.31 -28.42
C VAL A 299 5.96 -3.54 -29.52
N LYS A 300 6.10 -2.23 -29.38
CA LYS A 300 6.84 -1.39 -30.34
C LYS A 300 8.32 -1.77 -30.38
N THR A 301 8.96 -1.92 -29.23
CA THR A 301 10.39 -2.26 -29.10
C THR A 301 10.69 -3.65 -29.66
N ILE A 302 9.83 -4.65 -29.38
CA ILE A 302 9.91 -5.98 -29.97
C ILE A 302 9.84 -5.90 -31.50
N ASN A 303 8.91 -5.12 -32.05
CA ASN A 303 8.78 -4.96 -33.50
C ASN A 303 9.99 -4.23 -34.11
N GLU A 304 10.57 -3.25 -33.43
CA GLU A 304 11.79 -2.53 -33.87
C GLU A 304 13.03 -3.43 -33.84
N SER A 305 13.10 -4.43 -32.97
CA SER A 305 14.16 -5.46 -32.98
C SER A 305 14.02 -6.46 -34.14
N GLY A 306 12.90 -6.40 -34.88
CA GLY A 306 12.62 -7.30 -36.00
C GLY A 306 12.05 -8.65 -35.60
N ARG A 307 11.71 -8.85 -34.32
CA ARG A 307 11.10 -10.08 -33.81
C ARG A 307 9.60 -10.14 -34.12
N VAL A 308 9.07 -11.34 -34.15
CA VAL A 308 7.64 -11.61 -34.35
C VAL A 308 7.01 -11.74 -32.94
N LEU A 309 5.99 -10.93 -32.62
CA LEU A 309 5.40 -10.86 -31.31
C LEU A 309 4.99 -12.24 -30.74
N GLN A 310 4.28 -13.05 -31.54
CA GLN A 310 3.81 -14.37 -31.12
C GLN A 310 4.93 -15.41 -30.88
N ASP A 311 6.14 -15.13 -31.34
CA ASP A 311 7.33 -15.99 -31.20
C ASP A 311 8.29 -15.40 -30.14
N THR A 312 7.90 -14.31 -29.48
CA THR A 312 8.73 -13.60 -28.48
C THR A 312 8.35 -14.03 -27.09
N ARG A 313 9.36 -14.39 -26.31
CA ARG A 313 9.25 -14.76 -24.90
C ARG A 313 9.99 -13.76 -24.02
N LEU A 314 9.28 -13.09 -23.12
CA LEU A 314 9.81 -12.08 -22.19
C LEU A 314 9.89 -12.61 -20.77
N LEU A 315 10.98 -12.29 -20.07
CA LEU A 315 11.09 -12.44 -18.63
C LEU A 315 10.66 -11.14 -17.96
N VAL A 316 9.61 -11.20 -17.15
CA VAL A 316 9.14 -10.08 -16.33
C VAL A 316 9.81 -10.15 -14.97
N LEU A 317 10.68 -9.20 -14.68
CA LEU A 317 11.42 -9.04 -13.44
C LEU A 317 10.67 -8.10 -12.49
N GLY A 318 10.26 -8.63 -11.33
CA GLY A 318 9.47 -7.93 -10.32
C GLY A 318 7.97 -8.00 -10.62
N LEU A 319 7.25 -8.77 -9.82
CA LEU A 319 5.79 -8.95 -9.89
C LEU A 319 5.08 -8.19 -8.79
N ALA A 320 5.76 -7.90 -7.68
CA ALA A 320 5.23 -7.14 -6.55
C ALA A 320 4.89 -5.70 -6.92
N TYR A 321 3.98 -5.07 -6.17
CA TYR A 321 3.55 -3.70 -6.46
C TYR A 321 4.60 -2.63 -6.14
N LYS A 322 5.65 -2.96 -5.37
CA LYS A 322 6.79 -2.07 -5.07
C LYS A 322 8.06 -2.86 -4.73
N PRO A 323 9.25 -2.23 -4.83
CA PRO A 323 10.52 -2.87 -4.47
C PRO A 323 10.59 -3.32 -3.00
N GLY A 324 11.30 -4.44 -2.77
CA GLY A 324 11.63 -4.96 -1.43
C GLY A 324 10.47 -5.60 -0.68
N VAL A 325 9.33 -5.85 -1.33
CA VAL A 325 8.19 -6.58 -0.73
C VAL A 325 7.73 -7.71 -1.64
N GLY A 326 7.10 -8.73 -1.05
CA GLY A 326 6.52 -9.86 -1.79
C GLY A 326 5.02 -9.72 -2.07
N ASP A 327 4.39 -8.58 -1.79
CA ASP A 327 2.96 -8.40 -1.97
C ASP A 327 2.63 -8.10 -3.45
N ILE A 328 1.97 -9.06 -4.09
CA ILE A 328 1.57 -9.01 -5.51
C ILE A 328 0.12 -8.58 -5.71
N ARG A 329 -0.64 -8.44 -4.62
CA ARG A 329 -2.04 -8.03 -4.69
C ARG A 329 -2.14 -6.59 -5.20
N SER A 330 -3.05 -6.35 -6.12
CA SER A 330 -3.21 -5.03 -6.76
C SER A 330 -1.91 -4.51 -7.40
N SER A 331 -1.08 -5.41 -7.95
CA SER A 331 0.08 -5.03 -8.75
C SER A 331 -0.35 -4.70 -10.18
N ASP A 332 0.02 -3.53 -10.66
CA ASP A 332 -0.25 -3.07 -12.04
C ASP A 332 0.48 -3.90 -13.11
N VAL A 333 1.42 -4.75 -12.70
CA VAL A 333 2.12 -5.70 -13.57
C VAL A 333 1.13 -6.66 -14.23
N SER A 334 0.03 -7.03 -13.53
CA SER A 334 -1.04 -7.86 -14.09
C SER A 334 -1.66 -7.24 -15.34
N THR A 335 -2.03 -5.97 -15.28
CA THR A 335 -2.59 -5.23 -16.43
C THR A 335 -1.61 -5.14 -17.61
N MET A 336 -0.31 -4.99 -17.33
CA MET A 336 0.71 -5.00 -18.38
C MET A 336 0.82 -6.37 -19.04
N ILE A 337 0.86 -7.45 -18.25
CA ILE A 337 0.94 -8.84 -18.73
C ILE A 337 -0.30 -9.20 -19.56
N GLU A 338 -1.50 -8.92 -19.05
CA GLU A 338 -2.76 -9.12 -19.78
C GLU A 338 -2.74 -8.41 -21.14
N LYS A 339 -2.22 -7.20 -21.17
CA LYS A 339 -2.12 -6.42 -22.42
C LYS A 339 -1.09 -6.98 -23.37
N LEU A 340 0.02 -7.56 -22.92
CA LEU A 340 1.00 -8.26 -23.74
C LEU A 340 0.44 -9.58 -24.32
N ASP A 341 -0.36 -10.30 -23.51
CA ASP A 341 -1.05 -11.53 -23.97
C ASP A 341 -2.04 -11.24 -25.11
N GLU A 342 -2.73 -10.09 -25.12
CA GLU A 342 -3.57 -9.69 -26.27
C GLU A 342 -2.79 -9.63 -27.59
N PHE A 343 -1.47 -9.40 -27.53
CA PHE A 343 -0.55 -9.41 -28.68
C PHE A 343 0.16 -10.75 -28.86
N HIS A 344 -0.20 -11.76 -28.05
CA HIS A 344 0.40 -13.11 -28.07
C HIS A 344 1.89 -13.12 -27.73
N VAL A 345 2.35 -12.21 -26.87
CA VAL A 345 3.70 -12.22 -26.32
C VAL A 345 3.71 -13.14 -25.11
N ASP A 346 4.60 -14.14 -25.09
CA ASP A 346 4.73 -15.08 -23.97
C ASP A 346 5.50 -14.40 -22.84
N CYS A 347 4.85 -14.26 -21.66
CA CYS A 347 5.44 -13.66 -20.47
C CYS A 347 5.71 -14.73 -19.42
N VAL A 348 6.92 -14.70 -18.83
CA VAL A 348 7.31 -15.52 -17.68
C VAL A 348 7.73 -14.60 -16.55
N GLY A 349 7.21 -14.82 -15.33
CA GLY A 349 7.48 -13.98 -14.19
C GLY A 349 8.64 -14.47 -13.32
N TYR A 350 9.34 -13.53 -12.71
CA TYR A 350 10.27 -13.77 -11.61
C TYR A 350 10.20 -12.63 -10.60
N ASP A 351 10.08 -13.00 -9.33
CA ASP A 351 10.17 -12.04 -8.22
C ASP A 351 10.95 -12.69 -7.07
N PRO A 352 11.95 -12.02 -6.48
CA PRO A 352 12.78 -12.61 -5.41
C PRO A 352 12.07 -12.67 -4.05
N HIS A 353 10.96 -11.91 -3.87
CA HIS A 353 10.27 -11.74 -2.61
C HIS A 353 8.86 -12.36 -2.59
N ALA A 354 8.20 -12.45 -3.75
CA ALA A 354 6.85 -12.98 -3.86
C ALA A 354 6.83 -14.52 -3.85
N ASP A 355 5.74 -15.09 -3.31
CA ASP A 355 5.50 -16.53 -3.39
C ASP A 355 5.26 -16.96 -4.84
N PRO A 356 6.03 -17.92 -5.39
CA PRO A 356 5.91 -18.32 -6.79
C PRO A 356 4.57 -19.01 -7.10
N ASP A 357 3.97 -19.76 -6.16
CA ASP A 357 2.72 -20.47 -6.39
C ASP A 357 1.54 -19.48 -6.39
N GLU A 358 1.52 -18.54 -5.43
CA GLU A 358 0.54 -17.44 -5.42
C GLU A 358 0.68 -16.58 -6.69
N SER A 359 1.92 -16.27 -7.10
CA SER A 359 2.17 -15.48 -8.30
C SER A 359 1.67 -16.15 -9.58
N ARG A 360 1.80 -17.48 -9.72
CA ARG A 360 1.23 -18.23 -10.86
C ARG A 360 -0.28 -18.12 -10.92
N GLU A 361 -0.95 -18.15 -9.76
CA GLU A 361 -2.43 -18.03 -9.70
C GLU A 361 -2.90 -16.61 -10.02
N VAL A 362 -2.21 -15.59 -9.49
CA VAL A 362 -2.63 -14.18 -9.64
C VAL A 362 -2.41 -13.66 -11.06
N PHE A 363 -1.25 -13.97 -11.68
CA PHE A 363 -0.88 -13.45 -13.01
C PHE A 363 -1.27 -14.37 -14.18
N ASP A 364 -1.68 -15.60 -13.91
CA ASP A 364 -2.00 -16.65 -14.92
C ASP A 364 -0.85 -16.86 -15.95
N ILE A 365 0.40 -16.85 -15.46
CA ILE A 365 1.62 -17.06 -16.24
C ILE A 365 2.53 -18.09 -15.59
N GLU A 366 3.53 -18.58 -16.34
CA GLU A 366 4.66 -19.31 -15.78
C GLU A 366 5.47 -18.38 -14.86
N VAL A 367 5.83 -18.86 -13.66
CA VAL A 367 6.71 -18.14 -12.73
C VAL A 367 7.87 -19.04 -12.36
N VAL A 368 9.10 -18.52 -12.53
CA VAL A 368 10.34 -19.25 -12.26
C VAL A 368 10.92 -18.87 -10.90
N GLU A 369 11.62 -19.79 -10.27
CA GLU A 369 12.27 -19.58 -8.98
C GLU A 369 13.72 -19.07 -9.10
N SER A 370 14.27 -19.08 -10.32
CA SER A 370 15.61 -18.56 -10.61
C SER A 370 15.70 -18.08 -12.04
N VAL A 371 16.49 -17.05 -12.28
CA VAL A 371 16.66 -16.41 -13.59
C VAL A 371 17.69 -17.19 -14.43
N ASN A 372 17.30 -17.52 -15.67
CA ASN A 372 18.20 -17.98 -16.73
C ASN A 372 17.84 -17.23 -18.01
N PHE A 373 18.60 -16.21 -18.36
CA PHE A 373 18.33 -15.35 -19.50
C PHE A 373 18.38 -16.06 -20.88
N GLU A 374 19.10 -17.21 -21.02
CA GLU A 374 19.17 -17.95 -22.28
C GLU A 374 17.82 -18.46 -22.80
N ALA A 375 16.78 -18.49 -21.95
CA ALA A 375 15.45 -18.98 -22.29
C ALA A 375 14.53 -17.90 -22.88
N TYR A 376 14.99 -16.65 -22.97
CA TYR A 376 14.14 -15.50 -23.30
C TYR A 376 14.74 -14.67 -24.46
N ASP A 377 13.88 -13.87 -25.06
CA ASP A 377 14.21 -12.93 -26.14
C ASP A 377 14.43 -11.51 -25.62
N GLY A 378 13.97 -11.25 -24.40
CA GLY A 378 14.11 -9.96 -23.74
C GLY A 378 13.60 -9.98 -22.31
N VAL A 379 13.73 -8.84 -21.65
CA VAL A 379 13.31 -8.63 -20.27
C VAL A 379 12.40 -7.43 -20.13
N VAL A 380 11.49 -7.49 -19.18
CA VAL A 380 10.73 -6.33 -18.68
C VAL A 380 11.08 -6.16 -17.21
N VAL A 381 11.66 -5.03 -16.84
CA VAL A 381 11.88 -4.68 -15.42
C VAL A 381 10.68 -3.89 -14.97
N ALA A 382 9.71 -4.59 -14.39
CA ALA A 382 8.43 -4.00 -14.00
C ALA A 382 8.48 -3.38 -12.61
N THR A 383 9.11 -4.08 -11.64
CA THR A 383 9.38 -3.57 -10.29
C THR A 383 10.87 -3.67 -10.00
N GLY A 384 11.51 -2.56 -9.64
CA GLY A 384 12.97 -2.46 -9.47
C GLY A 384 13.43 -2.94 -8.09
N HIS A 385 13.46 -4.26 -7.85
CA HIS A 385 14.10 -4.81 -6.67
C HIS A 385 15.62 -4.55 -6.69
N GLU A 386 16.24 -4.37 -5.52
CA GLU A 386 17.67 -4.08 -5.41
C GLU A 386 18.53 -5.19 -6.05
N GLU A 387 18.08 -6.43 -5.95
CA GLU A 387 18.74 -7.61 -6.52
C GLU A 387 18.90 -7.54 -8.06
N PHE A 388 18.07 -6.78 -8.75
CA PHE A 388 18.14 -6.66 -10.21
C PHE A 388 19.26 -5.71 -10.66
N THR A 389 19.67 -4.78 -9.80
CA THR A 389 20.80 -3.87 -10.10
C THR A 389 22.14 -4.58 -10.12
N ASP A 390 22.22 -5.80 -9.55
CA ASP A 390 23.42 -6.63 -9.56
C ASP A 390 23.59 -7.43 -10.87
N TYR A 391 22.59 -7.42 -11.78
CA TYR A 391 22.69 -8.11 -13.05
C TYR A 391 23.65 -7.39 -14.00
N ASP A 392 24.63 -8.12 -14.55
CA ASP A 392 25.57 -7.60 -15.52
C ASP A 392 24.95 -7.54 -16.93
N LEU A 393 24.89 -6.32 -17.51
CA LEU A 393 24.30 -6.08 -18.83
C LEU A 393 25.03 -6.84 -19.96
N ASP A 394 26.35 -7.07 -19.86
CA ASP A 394 27.10 -7.84 -20.86
C ASP A 394 26.72 -9.33 -20.80
N GLU A 395 26.54 -9.88 -19.60
CA GLU A 395 26.08 -11.26 -19.41
C GLU A 395 24.63 -11.42 -19.88
N MET A 396 23.75 -10.47 -19.56
CA MET A 396 22.36 -10.48 -19.99
C MET A 396 22.26 -10.42 -21.52
N ALA A 397 22.97 -9.48 -22.17
CA ALA A 397 22.94 -9.36 -23.62
C ALA A 397 23.47 -10.61 -24.32
N ALA A 398 24.55 -11.23 -23.79
CA ALA A 398 25.10 -12.45 -24.35
C ALA A 398 24.13 -13.64 -24.23
N ALA A 399 23.41 -13.76 -23.12
CA ALA A 399 22.46 -14.83 -22.84
C ALA A 399 21.15 -14.69 -23.64
N LEU A 400 20.60 -13.47 -23.78
CA LEU A 400 19.40 -13.18 -24.56
C LEU A 400 19.61 -13.31 -26.08
N GLY A 401 20.87 -13.36 -26.54
CA GLY A 401 21.23 -13.62 -27.92
C GLY A 401 21.22 -12.39 -28.83
N SER A 402 20.86 -12.57 -30.11
CA SER A 402 20.84 -11.46 -31.07
C SER A 402 19.63 -10.56 -30.86
N ASP A 403 19.84 -9.25 -30.98
CA ASP A 403 18.79 -8.23 -30.90
C ASP A 403 17.97 -8.31 -29.57
N PRO A 404 18.65 -8.27 -28.39
CA PRO A 404 17.98 -8.40 -27.11
C PRO A 404 17.05 -7.21 -26.84
N VAL A 405 15.89 -7.47 -26.24
CA VAL A 405 14.90 -6.45 -25.90
C VAL A 405 14.91 -6.18 -24.41
N MET A 406 14.88 -4.90 -24.02
CA MET A 406 14.73 -4.50 -22.62
C MET A 406 13.68 -3.38 -22.49
N ILE A 407 12.67 -3.63 -21.67
CA ILE A 407 11.67 -2.64 -21.29
C ILE A 407 11.87 -2.36 -19.79
N ASP A 408 12.37 -1.17 -19.48
CA ASP A 408 12.67 -0.77 -18.11
C ASP A 408 11.63 0.22 -17.60
N VAL A 409 10.62 -0.31 -16.91
CA VAL A 409 9.56 0.50 -16.27
C VAL A 409 10.06 1.13 -14.99
N ALA A 410 11.00 0.46 -14.32
CA ALA A 410 11.48 0.81 -13.00
C ALA A 410 12.69 1.77 -13.00
N ASP A 411 13.22 2.15 -14.18
CA ASP A 411 14.48 2.93 -14.34
C ASP A 411 15.66 2.28 -13.58
N ALA A 412 15.77 0.94 -13.69
CA ALA A 412 16.78 0.15 -12.98
C ALA A 412 18.14 0.13 -13.68
N PHE A 413 18.18 0.38 -15.00
CA PHE A 413 19.39 0.33 -15.82
C PHE A 413 19.63 1.63 -16.56
N ASP A 414 20.91 1.92 -16.83
CA ASP A 414 21.29 3.07 -17.64
C ASP A 414 21.00 2.81 -19.12
N ALA A 415 20.23 3.71 -19.74
CA ALA A 415 19.77 3.57 -21.14
C ALA A 415 20.91 3.59 -22.15
N ASP A 416 21.95 4.44 -21.93
CA ASP A 416 23.11 4.54 -22.81
C ASP A 416 23.95 3.27 -22.71
N GLU A 417 24.16 2.78 -21.48
CA GLU A 417 24.89 1.55 -21.25
C GLU A 417 24.18 0.32 -21.86
N ALA A 418 22.86 0.22 -21.74
CA ALA A 418 22.08 -0.84 -22.35
C ALA A 418 22.17 -0.76 -23.89
N GLY A 419 22.04 0.45 -24.46
CA GLY A 419 22.17 0.68 -25.89
C GLY A 419 23.55 0.33 -26.46
N GLU A 420 24.66 0.65 -25.75
CA GLU A 420 26.03 0.29 -26.12
C GLU A 420 26.24 -1.24 -26.18
N ARG A 421 25.48 -2.01 -25.41
CA ARG A 421 25.49 -3.48 -25.37
C ARG A 421 24.52 -4.13 -26.36
N GLY A 422 23.85 -3.31 -27.18
CA GLY A 422 22.99 -3.76 -28.26
C GLY A 422 21.56 -4.07 -27.88
N PHE A 423 21.10 -3.67 -26.71
CA PHE A 423 19.69 -3.78 -26.36
C PHE A 423 18.82 -2.84 -27.19
N HIS A 424 17.71 -3.36 -27.68
CA HIS A 424 16.57 -2.53 -28.04
C HIS A 424 15.90 -2.10 -26.74
N TYR A 425 16.27 -0.90 -26.26
CA TYR A 425 15.88 -0.41 -24.93
C TYR A 425 14.72 0.57 -24.99
N ALA A 426 13.78 0.43 -24.06
CA ALA A 426 12.71 1.39 -23.83
C ALA A 426 12.45 1.56 -22.34
N GLN A 427 12.24 2.79 -21.88
CA GLN A 427 11.86 3.14 -20.50
C GLN A 427 10.60 4.00 -20.49
N LEU A 428 9.93 4.15 -19.29
CA LEU A 428 8.80 5.06 -19.11
C LEU A 428 9.25 6.53 -19.11
#